data_0cd98825d5e48bd0dfe610e686ce8925
#
_entry.id   0cd98825d5e48bd0dfe610e686ce8925
#
_cell.length_a   1.000
_cell.length_b   1.000
_cell.length_c   1.000
_cell.angle_alpha   90.00
_cell.angle_beta   90.00
_cell.angle_gamma   90.00
#
_symmetry.space_group_name_H-M   'P 1'
#
loop_
_entity.id
_entity.type
_entity.pdbx_description
1 polymer ?
#
loop_
_entity_poly.entity_id
_entity_poly.type
_entity_poly.pdbx_seq_one_letter_code
_entity_poly.pdbx_strand_id
1 'polypeptide(L)'
;MALAKRIAVTLPAGPRIEDTIARIQWAEDQGIPDAWFSDSGAPDTLTQVAAIAHLTKNIRIGTAVTPVYTRSPSVLAASANVIGQLLPNRFVMGIGSSSQTIMGQFNGIPLDKPLTRVRETAELVKVMLSGEKTNFDGETLFSKGYRQAPMENPPPLYLAALRPKMIEMAAEVGDGVIFNLWPKAALPKMMEHVAIGAAKAGKKAEDVEIVNRAMVLCTDDKEYGRNLFRAAFGPYYATPVYNNFLAWAGYGDAAAQITEGWAAKDRAKTAGAMS
;
A
#
# COMPACT_ATOMS: atom_id res chain seq x y z
N MET A 1 7.06 11.44 -20.59
CA MET A 1 6.49 12.67 -20.00
C MET A 1 6.59 12.49 -18.49
N ALA A 2 7.23 13.42 -17.76
CA ALA A 2 7.37 13.26 -16.30
C ALA A 2 5.98 13.20 -15.65
N LEU A 3 5.78 12.26 -14.71
CA LEU A 3 4.52 12.12 -13.97
C LEU A 3 4.24 13.39 -13.17
N ALA A 4 3.02 13.91 -13.25
CA ALA A 4 2.63 15.10 -12.51
C ALA A 4 2.64 14.82 -11.00
N LYS A 5 3.24 15.72 -10.22
CA LYS A 5 3.15 15.65 -8.75
C LYS A 5 1.70 15.93 -8.33
N ARG A 6 1.14 15.04 -7.51
CA ARG A 6 -0.23 15.15 -7.01
C ARG A 6 -0.22 15.22 -5.48
N ILE A 7 -1.14 15.99 -4.93
CA ILE A 7 -1.45 15.92 -3.50
C ILE A 7 -2.69 15.05 -3.36
N ALA A 8 -2.63 14.11 -2.44
CA ALA A 8 -3.70 13.16 -2.19
C ALA A 8 -4.08 13.13 -0.71
N VAL A 9 -5.26 12.64 -0.41
CA VAL A 9 -5.67 12.37 0.97
C VAL A 9 -5.83 10.87 1.21
N THR A 10 -5.43 10.41 2.40
CA THR A 10 -5.87 9.11 2.90
C THR A 10 -7.15 9.32 3.69
N LEU A 11 -8.24 8.75 3.23
CA LEU A 11 -9.52 8.84 3.90
C LEU A 11 -9.65 7.67 4.88
N PRO A 12 -9.78 7.94 6.20
CA PRO A 12 -10.08 6.88 7.15
C PRO A 12 -11.49 6.37 6.88
N ALA A 13 -11.67 5.06 6.96
CA ALA A 13 -13.00 4.49 6.97
C ALA A 13 -13.77 5.01 8.20
N GLY A 14 -15.00 5.43 7.97
CA GLY A 14 -15.92 5.77 9.04
C GLY A 14 -16.54 4.51 9.66
N PRO A 15 -17.18 4.62 10.84
CA PRO A 15 -17.93 3.51 11.42
C PRO A 15 -19.13 3.12 10.55
N ARG A 16 -19.61 4.03 9.72
CA ARG A 16 -20.71 3.83 8.78
C ARG A 16 -20.30 4.22 7.37
N ILE A 17 -20.93 3.62 6.37
CA ILE A 17 -20.61 3.90 4.97
C ILE A 17 -20.90 5.36 4.59
N GLU A 18 -21.92 5.99 5.20
CA GLU A 18 -22.26 7.38 4.97
C GLU A 18 -21.14 8.34 5.37
N ASP A 19 -20.34 7.99 6.39
CA ASP A 19 -19.18 8.78 6.79
C ASP A 19 -18.09 8.72 5.70
N THR A 20 -17.90 7.57 5.09
CA THR A 20 -16.98 7.40 3.95
C THR A 20 -17.46 8.17 2.72
N ILE A 21 -18.76 8.11 2.43
CA ILE A 21 -19.39 8.87 1.35
C ILE A 21 -19.17 10.37 1.55
N ALA A 22 -19.50 10.88 2.73
CA ALA A 22 -19.36 12.32 3.02
C ALA A 22 -17.90 12.79 2.86
N ARG A 23 -16.93 11.98 3.31
CA ARG A 23 -15.51 12.31 3.21
C ARG A 23 -14.99 12.31 1.78
N ILE A 24 -15.40 11.35 0.94
CA ILE A 24 -14.96 11.33 -0.46
C ILE A 24 -15.58 12.45 -1.27
N GLN A 25 -16.85 12.77 -1.04
CA GLN A 25 -17.51 13.89 -1.66
C GLN A 25 -16.88 15.22 -1.26
N TRP A 26 -16.59 15.40 0.03
CA TRP A 26 -15.82 16.55 0.52
C TRP A 26 -14.47 16.69 -0.20
N ALA A 27 -13.71 15.59 -0.32
CA ALA A 27 -12.42 15.62 -0.99
C ALA A 27 -12.54 16.03 -2.47
N GLU A 28 -13.55 15.53 -3.17
CA GLU A 28 -13.81 15.91 -4.55
C GLU A 28 -14.23 17.38 -4.66
N ASP A 29 -15.11 17.86 -3.79
CA ASP A 29 -15.57 19.28 -3.74
C ASP A 29 -14.42 20.25 -3.45
N GLN A 30 -13.41 19.81 -2.69
CA GLN A 30 -12.17 20.58 -2.47
C GLN A 30 -11.19 20.51 -3.65
N GLY A 31 -11.53 19.82 -4.73
CA GLY A 31 -10.65 19.65 -5.90
C GLY A 31 -9.42 18.78 -5.64
N ILE A 32 -9.47 17.91 -4.63
CA ILE A 32 -8.37 16.96 -4.33
C ILE A 32 -8.35 15.90 -5.44
N PRO A 33 -7.22 15.72 -6.14
CA PRO A 33 -7.19 14.86 -7.32
C PRO A 33 -7.22 13.36 -6.99
N ASP A 34 -6.71 12.94 -5.82
CA ASP A 34 -6.59 11.53 -5.46
C ASP A 34 -7.04 11.27 -4.02
N ALA A 35 -7.73 10.16 -3.80
CA ALA A 35 -8.07 9.64 -2.46
C ALA A 35 -7.60 8.19 -2.31
N TRP A 36 -7.04 7.87 -1.16
CA TRP A 36 -6.48 6.55 -0.88
C TRP A 36 -7.15 5.91 0.34
N PHE A 37 -7.49 4.63 0.22
CA PHE A 37 -8.11 3.84 1.27
C PHE A 37 -7.17 2.75 1.77
N SER A 38 -7.06 2.59 3.08
CA SER A 38 -6.28 1.52 3.71
C SER A 38 -7.18 0.36 4.08
N ASP A 39 -6.79 -0.86 3.72
CA ASP A 39 -7.46 -2.10 4.15
C ASP A 39 -6.76 -2.64 5.40
N SER A 40 -7.26 -2.26 6.55
CA SER A 40 -6.72 -2.65 7.86
C SER A 40 -7.56 -3.68 8.60
N GLY A 41 -8.52 -4.29 7.91
CA GLY A 41 -9.33 -5.37 8.44
C GLY A 41 -10.84 -5.10 8.50
N ALA A 42 -11.25 -3.83 8.61
CA ALA A 42 -12.66 -3.44 8.53
C ALA A 42 -12.77 -1.92 8.29
N PRO A 43 -13.70 -1.49 7.44
CA PRO A 43 -14.50 -2.29 6.52
C PRO A 43 -13.70 -2.74 5.28
N ASP A 44 -14.26 -3.66 4.48
CA ASP A 44 -13.64 -4.13 3.22
C ASP A 44 -13.45 -2.99 2.23
N THR A 45 -12.19 -2.75 1.84
CA THR A 45 -11.82 -1.57 1.04
C THR A 45 -12.36 -1.62 -0.38
N LEU A 46 -12.34 -2.79 -1.04
CA LEU A 46 -12.82 -2.91 -2.42
C LEU A 46 -14.34 -2.73 -2.47
N THR A 47 -15.06 -3.25 -1.49
CA THR A 47 -16.51 -3.04 -1.34
C THR A 47 -16.85 -1.56 -1.12
N GLN A 48 -16.06 -0.85 -0.28
CA GLN A 48 -16.25 0.58 -0.09
C GLN A 48 -16.00 1.37 -1.37
N VAL A 49 -14.90 1.07 -2.08
CA VAL A 49 -14.58 1.75 -3.34
C VAL A 49 -15.69 1.54 -4.37
N ALA A 50 -16.22 0.31 -4.49
CA ALA A 50 -17.35 0.04 -5.37
C ALA A 50 -18.60 0.84 -4.97
N ALA A 51 -18.91 0.92 -3.67
CA ALA A 51 -20.07 1.65 -3.16
C ALA A 51 -20.03 3.16 -3.43
N ILE A 52 -18.83 3.78 -3.42
CA ILE A 52 -18.67 5.22 -3.61
C ILE A 52 -18.37 5.60 -5.07
N ALA A 53 -18.09 4.65 -5.94
CA ALA A 53 -17.59 4.90 -7.29
C ALA A 53 -18.52 5.83 -8.10
N HIS A 54 -19.81 5.56 -8.10
CA HIS A 54 -20.80 6.35 -8.86
C HIS A 54 -21.16 7.69 -8.20
N LEU A 55 -20.70 7.94 -6.97
CA LEU A 55 -20.91 9.18 -6.22
C LEU A 55 -19.82 10.21 -6.48
N THR A 56 -18.81 9.86 -7.28
CA THR A 56 -17.67 10.72 -7.64
C THR A 56 -17.52 10.84 -9.15
N LYS A 57 -16.97 11.96 -9.64
CA LYS A 57 -16.84 12.26 -11.07
C LYS A 57 -15.40 12.38 -11.55
N ASN A 58 -14.51 12.97 -10.76
CA ASN A 58 -13.16 13.36 -11.18
C ASN A 58 -12.06 12.74 -10.32
N ILE A 59 -12.28 12.58 -9.01
CA ILE A 59 -11.26 12.10 -8.08
C ILE A 59 -10.82 10.69 -8.44
N ARG A 60 -9.49 10.46 -8.50
CA ARG A 60 -8.90 9.15 -8.65
C ARG A 60 -8.91 8.45 -7.29
N ILE A 61 -9.33 7.19 -7.25
CA ILE A 61 -9.45 6.42 -6.01
C ILE A 61 -8.48 5.25 -6.05
N GLY A 62 -7.67 5.12 -4.99
CA GLY A 62 -6.72 4.03 -4.87
C GLY A 62 -6.82 3.27 -3.55
N THR A 63 -6.36 2.03 -3.53
CA THR A 63 -6.16 1.27 -2.30
C THR A 63 -4.69 1.31 -1.88
N ALA A 64 -4.43 1.51 -0.57
CA ALA A 64 -3.08 1.57 -0.02
C ALA A 64 -2.99 0.88 1.35
N VAL A 65 -3.04 -0.43 1.38
CA VAL A 65 -3.14 -1.38 0.27
C VAL A 65 -4.11 -2.50 0.60
N THR A 66 -4.65 -3.17 -0.43
CA THR A 66 -5.43 -4.40 -0.25
C THR A 66 -4.49 -5.58 -0.01
N PRO A 67 -4.68 -6.38 1.06
CA PRO A 67 -3.83 -7.53 1.36
C PRO A 67 -3.97 -8.67 0.34
N VAL A 68 -2.83 -9.23 -0.11
CA VAL A 68 -2.80 -10.36 -1.05
C VAL A 68 -3.07 -11.73 -0.41
N TYR A 69 -3.17 -11.79 0.91
CA TYR A 69 -3.40 -13.04 1.64
C TYR A 69 -4.88 -13.29 1.94
N THR A 70 -5.69 -12.24 2.06
CA THR A 70 -7.12 -12.37 2.39
C THR A 70 -8.01 -12.58 1.17
N ARG A 71 -7.48 -12.38 -0.04
CA ARG A 71 -8.22 -12.55 -1.30
C ARG A 71 -7.36 -13.31 -2.31
N SER A 72 -7.95 -14.27 -3.02
CA SER A 72 -7.28 -14.92 -4.14
C SER A 72 -7.05 -13.94 -5.29
N PRO A 73 -6.05 -14.18 -6.17
CA PRO A 73 -5.83 -13.36 -7.35
C PRO A 73 -7.07 -13.23 -8.25
N SER A 74 -7.87 -14.29 -8.36
CA SER A 74 -9.13 -14.27 -9.14
C SER A 74 -10.18 -13.33 -8.53
N VAL A 75 -10.32 -13.31 -7.20
CA VAL A 75 -11.21 -12.36 -6.51
C VAL A 75 -10.72 -10.94 -6.69
N LEU A 76 -9.40 -10.70 -6.57
CA LEU A 76 -8.80 -9.39 -6.79
C LEU A 76 -9.05 -8.90 -8.22
N ALA A 77 -8.81 -9.75 -9.23
CA ALA A 77 -9.04 -9.41 -10.63
C ALA A 77 -10.52 -9.17 -10.94
N ALA A 78 -11.43 -9.98 -10.40
CA ALA A 78 -12.87 -9.79 -10.57
C ALA A 78 -13.36 -8.49 -9.94
N SER A 79 -12.90 -8.16 -8.73
CA SER A 79 -13.23 -6.89 -8.08
C SER A 79 -12.65 -5.69 -8.85
N ALA A 80 -11.39 -5.79 -9.30
CA ALA A 80 -10.75 -4.74 -10.10
C ALA A 80 -11.48 -4.50 -11.42
N ASN A 81 -12.01 -5.56 -12.04
CA ASN A 81 -12.81 -5.46 -13.27
C ASN A 81 -14.08 -4.63 -13.03
N VAL A 82 -14.87 -4.97 -12.00
CA VAL A 82 -16.10 -4.23 -11.68
C VAL A 82 -15.79 -2.78 -11.31
N ILE A 83 -14.82 -2.56 -10.40
CA ILE A 83 -14.48 -1.21 -9.94
C ILE A 83 -13.91 -0.36 -11.08
N GLY A 84 -13.07 -0.94 -11.95
CA GLY A 84 -12.52 -0.24 -13.10
C GLY A 84 -13.57 0.19 -14.14
N GLN A 85 -14.66 -0.60 -14.28
CA GLN A 85 -15.82 -0.19 -15.10
C GLN A 85 -16.61 0.96 -14.45
N LEU A 86 -16.74 0.98 -13.12
CA LEU A 86 -17.39 2.05 -12.38
C LEU A 86 -16.55 3.34 -12.32
N LEU A 87 -15.23 3.19 -12.33
CA LEU A 87 -14.24 4.28 -12.24
C LEU A 87 -13.27 4.25 -13.45
N PRO A 88 -13.75 4.44 -14.68
CA PRO A 88 -12.89 4.32 -15.86
C PRO A 88 -11.72 5.32 -15.77
N ASN A 89 -10.48 4.80 -15.84
CA ASN A 89 -9.22 5.54 -15.70
C ASN A 89 -9.04 6.28 -14.35
N ARG A 90 -9.86 5.99 -13.35
CA ARG A 90 -9.82 6.64 -12.02
C ARG A 90 -9.61 5.67 -10.86
N PHE A 91 -9.49 4.39 -11.11
CA PHE A 91 -9.17 3.40 -10.08
C PHE A 91 -7.70 3.01 -10.14
N VAL A 92 -7.05 2.92 -8.98
CA VAL A 92 -5.70 2.38 -8.81
C VAL A 92 -5.75 1.23 -7.82
N MET A 93 -5.35 0.04 -8.26
CA MET A 93 -5.33 -1.12 -7.40
C MET A 93 -3.99 -1.22 -6.69
N GLY A 94 -3.93 -0.79 -5.43
CA GLY A 94 -2.76 -0.98 -4.58
C GLY A 94 -2.87 -2.27 -3.77
N ILE A 95 -1.87 -3.15 -3.88
CA ILE A 95 -1.80 -4.41 -3.15
C ILE A 95 -0.49 -4.55 -2.35
N GLY A 96 -0.49 -5.40 -1.35
CA GLY A 96 0.69 -5.66 -0.52
C GLY A 96 0.52 -6.81 0.44
N SER A 97 1.58 -7.12 1.19
CA SER A 97 1.58 -8.25 2.14
C SER A 97 0.79 -7.98 3.42
N SER A 98 0.48 -6.72 3.75
CA SER A 98 -0.07 -6.33 5.06
C SER A 98 0.92 -6.59 6.23
N SER A 99 0.43 -6.79 7.43
CA SER A 99 1.23 -6.97 8.65
C SER A 99 0.91 -8.29 9.37
N GLN A 100 1.86 -8.74 10.21
CA GLN A 100 1.64 -9.93 11.04
C GLN A 100 0.44 -9.78 11.97
N THR A 101 0.15 -8.56 12.45
CA THR A 101 -1.03 -8.32 13.29
C THR A 101 -2.32 -8.56 12.50
N ILE A 102 -2.44 -7.96 11.32
CA ILE A 102 -3.67 -8.08 10.53
C ILE A 102 -3.80 -9.49 9.96
N MET A 103 -2.74 -10.07 9.40
CA MET A 103 -2.82 -11.39 8.81
C MET A 103 -2.84 -12.49 9.87
N GLY A 104 -1.86 -12.50 10.79
CA GLY A 104 -1.70 -13.58 11.75
C GLY A 104 -2.69 -13.50 12.90
N GLN A 105 -2.84 -12.32 13.55
CA GLN A 105 -3.66 -12.21 14.76
C GLN A 105 -5.16 -12.04 14.44
N PHE A 106 -5.51 -11.23 13.45
CA PHE A 106 -6.93 -11.00 13.14
C PHE A 106 -7.53 -12.06 12.23
N ASN A 107 -6.73 -12.63 11.31
CA ASN A 107 -7.24 -13.56 10.30
C ASN A 107 -6.70 -15.00 10.43
N GLY A 108 -5.72 -15.26 11.31
CA GLY A 108 -5.11 -16.59 11.46
C GLY A 108 -4.32 -17.04 10.22
N ILE A 109 -3.90 -16.11 9.38
CA ILE A 109 -3.19 -16.40 8.12
C ILE A 109 -1.69 -16.17 8.32
N PRO A 110 -0.82 -17.18 8.09
CA PRO A 110 0.62 -17.00 8.17
C PRO A 110 1.14 -16.09 7.05
N LEU A 111 2.10 -15.23 7.38
CA LEU A 111 2.79 -14.35 6.43
C LEU A 111 4.01 -15.05 5.83
N ASP A 112 3.78 -16.12 5.06
CA ASP A 112 4.85 -16.89 4.44
C ASP A 112 5.25 -16.29 3.09
N LYS A 113 6.57 -16.21 2.84
CA LYS A 113 7.17 -15.77 1.56
C LYS A 113 6.54 -14.49 0.99
N PRO A 114 6.46 -13.38 1.75
CA PRO A 114 5.67 -12.21 1.33
C PRO A 114 6.16 -11.58 0.02
N LEU A 115 7.45 -11.62 -0.28
CA LEU A 115 7.98 -11.11 -1.54
C LEU A 115 7.44 -11.91 -2.74
N THR A 116 7.56 -13.24 -2.67
CA THR A 116 7.06 -14.16 -3.71
C THR A 116 5.56 -14.07 -3.84
N ARG A 117 4.84 -14.08 -2.72
CA ARG A 117 3.37 -14.01 -2.71
C ARG A 117 2.82 -12.74 -3.37
N VAL A 118 3.42 -11.58 -3.08
CA VAL A 118 3.02 -10.31 -3.70
C VAL A 118 3.34 -10.30 -5.20
N ARG A 119 4.54 -10.78 -5.60
CA ARG A 119 4.93 -10.90 -7.01
C ARG A 119 3.94 -11.78 -7.78
N GLU A 120 3.74 -13.01 -7.34
CA GLU A 120 2.87 -13.98 -8.01
C GLU A 120 1.41 -13.52 -8.08
N THR A 121 0.94 -12.83 -7.03
CA THR A 121 -0.40 -12.20 -7.05
C THR A 121 -0.47 -11.12 -8.11
N ALA A 122 0.52 -10.25 -8.20
CA ALA A 122 0.54 -9.16 -9.18
C ALA A 122 0.57 -9.69 -10.63
N GLU A 123 1.41 -10.67 -10.89
CA GLU A 123 1.53 -11.32 -12.21
C GLU A 123 0.21 -12.02 -12.60
N LEU A 124 -0.38 -12.80 -11.69
CA LEU A 124 -1.66 -13.46 -11.92
C LEU A 124 -2.81 -12.46 -12.16
N VAL A 125 -2.90 -11.40 -11.37
CA VAL A 125 -3.94 -10.37 -11.55
C VAL A 125 -3.81 -9.72 -12.93
N LYS A 126 -2.60 -9.40 -13.40
CA LYS A 126 -2.37 -8.85 -14.75
C LYS A 126 -2.83 -9.82 -15.85
N VAL A 127 -2.47 -11.10 -15.75
CA VAL A 127 -2.92 -12.14 -16.69
C VAL A 127 -4.46 -12.29 -16.69
N MET A 128 -5.07 -12.26 -15.51
CA MET A 128 -6.53 -12.37 -15.40
C MET A 128 -7.26 -11.16 -15.98
N LEU A 129 -6.73 -9.95 -15.79
CA LEU A 129 -7.29 -8.71 -16.34
C LEU A 129 -7.11 -8.61 -17.86
N SER A 130 -6.07 -9.21 -18.44
CA SER A 130 -5.88 -9.28 -19.90
C SER A 130 -6.89 -10.20 -20.59
N GLY A 131 -7.60 -11.06 -19.84
CA GLY A 131 -8.52 -12.04 -20.37
C GLY A 131 -7.85 -13.33 -20.88
N GLU A 132 -6.54 -13.47 -20.67
CA GLU A 132 -5.83 -14.70 -20.96
C GLU A 132 -6.23 -15.82 -19.99
N LYS A 133 -6.22 -17.05 -20.49
CA LYS A 133 -6.48 -18.24 -19.68
C LYS A 133 -5.26 -18.54 -18.82
N THR A 134 -5.43 -18.59 -17.50
CA THR A 134 -4.34 -18.87 -16.59
C THR A 134 -3.76 -20.25 -16.79
N ASN A 135 -2.42 -20.32 -16.74
CA ASN A 135 -1.64 -21.55 -16.61
C ASN A 135 -0.38 -21.20 -15.79
N PHE A 136 -0.57 -21.02 -14.49
CA PHE A 136 0.45 -20.54 -13.55
C PHE A 136 0.70 -21.56 -12.47
N ASP A 137 1.97 -21.92 -12.29
CA ASP A 137 2.45 -22.86 -11.28
C ASP A 137 3.61 -22.17 -10.53
N GLY A 138 3.27 -21.39 -9.52
CA GLY A 138 4.22 -20.61 -8.71
C GLY A 138 4.64 -21.34 -7.44
N GLU A 139 5.45 -20.67 -6.65
CA GLU A 139 5.92 -21.17 -5.36
C GLU A 139 4.86 -21.06 -4.25
N THR A 140 4.02 -20.03 -4.33
CA THR A 140 2.98 -19.72 -3.32
C THR A 140 1.57 -19.73 -3.88
N LEU A 141 1.43 -19.67 -5.19
CA LEU A 141 0.15 -19.62 -5.89
C LEU A 141 0.11 -20.60 -7.05
N PHE A 142 -1.10 -21.12 -7.27
CA PHE A 142 -1.41 -21.94 -8.42
C PHE A 142 -2.70 -21.45 -9.06
N SER A 143 -2.76 -21.37 -10.40
CA SER A 143 -4.00 -21.05 -11.14
C SER A 143 -3.97 -21.67 -12.52
N LYS A 144 -4.98 -22.50 -12.83
CA LYS A 144 -5.10 -23.15 -14.13
C LYS A 144 -6.53 -23.05 -14.64
N GLY A 145 -6.67 -22.50 -15.84
CA GLY A 145 -7.94 -22.50 -16.55
C GLY A 145 -8.89 -21.34 -16.19
N TYR A 146 -8.55 -20.48 -15.25
CA TYR A 146 -9.34 -19.27 -14.98
C TYR A 146 -9.29 -18.32 -16.18
N ARG A 147 -10.42 -17.73 -16.51
CA ARG A 147 -10.55 -16.71 -17.55
C ARG A 147 -11.72 -15.78 -17.22
N GLN A 148 -11.55 -14.50 -17.42
CA GLN A 148 -12.62 -13.49 -17.40
C GLN A 148 -12.60 -12.67 -18.70
N ALA A 149 -13.61 -11.82 -18.90
CA ALA A 149 -13.58 -10.88 -20.01
C ALA A 149 -12.39 -9.92 -19.87
N PRO A 150 -11.64 -9.66 -20.95
CA PRO A 150 -10.52 -8.73 -20.91
C PRO A 150 -11.00 -7.32 -20.58
N MET A 151 -10.18 -6.56 -19.85
CA MET A 151 -10.36 -5.13 -19.66
C MET A 151 -9.54 -4.37 -20.71
N GLU A 152 -10.19 -3.49 -21.44
CA GLU A 152 -9.49 -2.62 -22.41
C GLU A 152 -8.49 -1.68 -21.71
N ASN A 153 -8.90 -1.10 -20.58
CA ASN A 153 -8.08 -0.21 -19.76
C ASN A 153 -8.06 -0.73 -18.31
N PRO A 154 -7.20 -1.73 -18.00
CA PRO A 154 -7.12 -2.26 -16.65
C PRO A 154 -6.58 -1.19 -15.67
N PRO A 155 -7.05 -1.18 -14.43
CA PRO A 155 -6.51 -0.25 -13.43
C PRO A 155 -5.02 -0.52 -13.21
N PRO A 156 -4.19 0.52 -13.09
CA PRO A 156 -2.78 0.34 -12.76
C PRO A 156 -2.62 -0.35 -11.41
N LEU A 157 -1.64 -1.25 -11.33
CA LEU A 157 -1.37 -2.07 -10.16
C LEU A 157 -0.16 -1.52 -9.41
N TYR A 158 -0.38 -0.98 -8.21
CA TYR A 158 0.67 -0.44 -7.36
C TYR A 158 0.98 -1.38 -6.21
N LEU A 159 2.26 -1.52 -5.89
CA LEU A 159 2.74 -2.47 -4.89
C LEU A 159 3.35 -1.76 -3.68
N ALA A 160 2.93 -2.15 -2.48
CA ALA A 160 3.54 -1.62 -1.26
C ALA A 160 4.92 -2.22 -1.03
N ALA A 161 5.89 -1.37 -0.74
CA ALA A 161 7.27 -1.78 -0.50
C ALA A 161 7.95 -0.87 0.52
N LEU A 162 8.91 -1.43 1.28
CA LEU A 162 9.73 -0.68 2.23
C LEU A 162 11.22 -0.99 2.10
N ARG A 163 11.61 -2.23 1.84
CA ARG A 163 13.00 -2.68 1.82
C ARG A 163 13.47 -3.02 0.40
N PRO A 164 14.80 -3.04 0.16
CA PRO A 164 15.40 -3.14 -1.17
C PRO A 164 14.72 -4.12 -2.13
N LYS A 165 14.73 -5.40 -1.79
CA LYS A 165 14.17 -6.45 -2.68
C LYS A 165 12.68 -6.27 -2.97
N MET A 166 11.90 -5.79 -1.98
CA MET A 166 10.47 -5.51 -2.19
C MET A 166 10.28 -4.28 -3.08
N ILE A 167 11.10 -3.24 -2.91
CA ILE A 167 11.07 -2.03 -3.76
C ILE A 167 11.44 -2.37 -5.19
N GLU A 168 12.53 -3.13 -5.39
CA GLU A 168 12.94 -3.59 -6.73
C GLU A 168 11.85 -4.42 -7.40
N MET A 169 11.28 -5.40 -6.69
CA MET A 169 10.19 -6.22 -7.21
C MET A 169 8.96 -5.39 -7.54
N ALA A 170 8.58 -4.45 -6.67
CA ALA A 170 7.42 -3.59 -6.89
C ALA A 170 7.59 -2.70 -8.12
N ALA A 171 8.77 -2.13 -8.34
CA ALA A 171 9.07 -1.33 -9.52
C ALA A 171 9.20 -2.18 -10.82
N GLU A 172 9.67 -3.43 -10.69
CA GLU A 172 9.77 -4.37 -11.81
C GLU A 172 8.38 -4.79 -12.32
N VAL A 173 7.54 -5.32 -11.42
CA VAL A 173 6.26 -5.94 -11.83
C VAL A 173 5.04 -5.02 -11.71
N GLY A 174 5.11 -3.96 -10.88
CA GLY A 174 4.03 -2.99 -10.70
C GLY A 174 4.07 -1.83 -11.68
N ASP A 175 3.03 -1.03 -11.68
CA ASP A 175 2.93 0.23 -12.42
C ASP A 175 3.27 1.43 -11.50
N GLY A 176 3.30 1.19 -10.18
CA GLY A 176 3.74 2.13 -9.16
C GLY A 176 4.14 1.45 -7.86
N VAL A 177 4.77 2.22 -6.98
CA VAL A 177 5.24 1.78 -5.66
C VAL A 177 4.63 2.65 -4.57
N ILE A 178 4.13 2.02 -3.50
CA ILE A 178 3.53 2.70 -2.35
C ILE A 178 4.47 2.59 -1.15
N PHE A 179 4.93 3.74 -0.64
CA PHE A 179 5.74 3.85 0.57
C PHE A 179 4.92 4.32 1.77
N ASN A 180 5.20 3.78 2.95
CA ASN A 180 4.53 4.15 4.19
C ASN A 180 5.51 4.25 5.35
N LEU A 181 5.34 5.26 6.23
CA LEU A 181 6.12 5.44 7.47
C LEU A 181 7.64 5.38 7.26
N TRP A 182 8.14 6.09 6.28
CA TRP A 182 9.56 6.14 5.91
C TRP A 182 10.23 7.44 6.38
N PRO A 183 11.49 7.38 6.84
CA PRO A 183 12.26 8.58 7.17
C PRO A 183 12.61 9.35 5.89
N LYS A 184 12.44 10.67 5.90
CA LYS A 184 12.70 11.51 4.72
C LYS A 184 14.11 11.31 4.14
N ALA A 185 15.12 11.11 4.99
CA ALA A 185 16.50 10.87 4.56
C ALA A 185 16.69 9.52 3.83
N ALA A 186 15.78 8.56 3.98
CA ALA A 186 15.86 7.27 3.28
C ALA A 186 15.39 7.33 1.83
N LEU A 187 14.64 8.38 1.44
CA LEU A 187 14.03 8.46 0.11
C LEU A 187 15.03 8.32 -1.04
N PRO A 188 16.20 9.01 -1.06
CA PRO A 188 17.16 8.84 -2.15
C PRO A 188 17.58 7.37 -2.33
N LYS A 189 17.91 6.69 -1.23
CA LYS A 189 18.29 5.27 -1.23
C LYS A 189 17.14 4.35 -1.67
N MET A 190 15.90 4.67 -1.31
CA MET A 190 14.71 3.94 -1.79
C MET A 190 14.53 4.11 -3.30
N MET A 191 14.75 5.33 -3.83
CA MET A 191 14.63 5.61 -5.27
C MET A 191 15.72 4.93 -6.11
N GLU A 192 16.92 4.68 -5.56
CA GLU A 192 17.93 3.83 -6.21
C GLU A 192 17.38 2.42 -6.48
N HIS A 193 16.69 1.82 -5.50
CA HIS A 193 16.07 0.51 -5.66
C HIS A 193 14.86 0.53 -6.61
N VAL A 194 14.13 1.65 -6.69
CA VAL A 194 13.10 1.82 -7.73
C VAL A 194 13.76 1.78 -9.13
N ALA A 195 14.87 2.50 -9.31
CA ALA A 195 15.58 2.50 -10.58
C ALA A 195 16.12 1.11 -10.98
N ILE A 196 16.66 0.36 -10.01
CA ILE A 196 17.12 -1.02 -10.23
C ILE A 196 15.95 -1.93 -10.66
N GLY A 197 14.80 -1.84 -9.98
CA GLY A 197 13.62 -2.64 -10.32
C GLY A 197 13.03 -2.27 -11.67
N ALA A 198 12.88 -0.98 -11.95
CA ALA A 198 12.39 -0.49 -13.23
C ALA A 198 13.27 -0.97 -14.40
N ALA A 199 14.59 -0.88 -14.25
CA ALA A 199 15.55 -1.33 -15.27
C ALA A 199 15.41 -2.83 -15.58
N LYS A 200 15.11 -3.69 -14.61
CA LYS A 200 14.85 -5.13 -14.84
C LYS A 200 13.68 -5.38 -15.79
N ALA A 201 12.70 -4.49 -15.79
CA ALA A 201 11.53 -4.55 -16.67
C ALA A 201 11.68 -3.68 -17.94
N GLY A 202 12.86 -3.14 -18.22
CA GLY A 202 13.07 -2.24 -19.35
C GLY A 202 12.39 -0.87 -19.21
N LYS A 203 11.94 -0.51 -18.02
CA LYS A 203 11.32 0.78 -17.68
C LYS A 203 12.36 1.76 -17.14
N LYS A 204 12.06 3.05 -17.21
CA LYS A 204 12.81 4.07 -16.48
C LYS A 204 12.19 4.28 -15.11
N ALA A 205 12.98 4.76 -14.14
CA ALA A 205 12.48 5.07 -12.80
C ALA A 205 11.33 6.11 -12.80
N GLU A 206 11.39 7.05 -13.73
CA GLU A 206 10.38 8.08 -13.95
C GLU A 206 9.05 7.58 -14.52
N ASP A 207 9.00 6.35 -15.04
CA ASP A 207 7.77 5.70 -15.51
C ASP A 207 7.02 4.99 -14.38
N VAL A 208 7.65 4.87 -13.20
CA VAL A 208 7.07 4.23 -12.02
C VAL A 208 6.46 5.30 -11.12
N GLU A 209 5.14 5.33 -10.98
CA GLU A 209 4.50 6.30 -10.08
C GLU A 209 4.80 5.96 -8.62
N ILE A 210 5.19 6.98 -7.84
CA ILE A 210 5.52 6.81 -6.42
C ILE A 210 4.43 7.47 -5.57
N VAL A 211 3.80 6.67 -4.72
CA VAL A 211 2.86 7.13 -3.72
C VAL A 211 3.56 7.16 -2.36
N ASN A 212 3.74 8.37 -1.82
CA ASN A 212 4.32 8.58 -0.52
C ASN A 212 3.24 8.91 0.50
N ARG A 213 2.98 8.02 1.44
CA ARG A 213 2.09 8.31 2.53
C ARG A 213 2.84 9.08 3.62
N ALA A 214 2.46 10.33 3.82
CA ALA A 214 2.94 11.18 4.91
C ALA A 214 1.85 11.39 5.95
N MET A 215 2.23 11.36 7.24
CA MET A 215 1.33 11.71 8.32
C MET A 215 1.49 13.20 8.61
N VAL A 216 0.37 13.92 8.65
CA VAL A 216 0.36 15.37 8.87
C VAL A 216 -0.55 15.69 10.05
N LEU A 217 -0.06 16.52 10.94
CA LEU A 217 -0.82 17.10 12.05
C LEU A 217 -0.65 18.61 12.03
N CYS A 218 -1.76 19.32 11.92
CA CYS A 218 -1.77 20.78 12.00
C CYS A 218 -1.85 21.18 13.49
N THR A 219 -0.74 21.69 14.04
CA THR A 219 -0.66 22.17 15.42
C THR A 219 0.46 23.18 15.55
N ASP A 220 0.28 24.18 16.40
CA ASP A 220 1.34 25.12 16.81
C ASP A 220 2.25 24.52 17.89
N ASP A 221 1.75 23.55 18.65
CA ASP A 221 2.52 22.81 19.65
C ASP A 221 3.28 21.64 18.99
N LYS A 222 4.54 21.90 18.65
CA LYS A 222 5.42 20.90 18.02
C LYS A 222 5.73 19.71 18.93
N GLU A 223 5.82 19.95 20.25
CA GLU A 223 6.14 18.87 21.20
C GLU A 223 4.93 17.94 21.40
N TYR A 224 3.75 18.49 21.51
CA TYR A 224 2.50 17.72 21.47
C TYR A 224 2.43 16.86 20.19
N GLY A 225 2.70 17.46 19.02
CA GLY A 225 2.70 16.76 17.76
C GLY A 225 3.68 15.59 17.72
N ARG A 226 4.93 15.80 18.17
CA ARG A 226 5.94 14.73 18.25
C ARG A 226 5.52 13.61 19.18
N ASN A 227 5.01 13.94 20.36
CA ASN A 227 4.58 12.96 21.35
C ASN A 227 3.40 12.13 20.85
N LEU A 228 2.45 12.75 20.14
CA LEU A 228 1.35 12.03 19.50
C LEU A 228 1.86 11.04 18.44
N PHE A 229 2.79 11.45 17.57
CA PHE A 229 3.37 10.55 16.58
C PHE A 229 4.18 9.41 17.21
N ARG A 230 4.99 9.70 18.24
CA ARG A 230 5.74 8.68 19.00
C ARG A 230 4.79 7.62 19.61
N ALA A 231 3.70 8.07 20.21
CA ALA A 231 2.69 7.17 20.80
C ALA A 231 1.97 6.34 19.73
N ALA A 232 1.56 6.96 18.63
CA ALA A 232 0.81 6.30 17.57
C ALA A 232 1.66 5.31 16.77
N PHE A 233 2.93 5.62 16.50
CA PHE A 233 3.77 4.83 15.60
C PHE A 233 4.85 4.00 16.27
N GLY A 234 5.09 4.17 17.57
CA GLY A 234 5.96 3.30 18.36
C GLY A 234 5.67 1.80 18.15
N PRO A 235 4.39 1.38 18.24
CA PRO A 235 4.01 0.00 17.97
C PRO A 235 4.40 -0.50 16.57
N TYR A 236 4.29 0.35 15.54
CA TYR A 236 4.68 0.00 14.16
C TYR A 236 6.18 -0.21 14.04
N TYR A 237 6.98 0.73 14.55
CA TYR A 237 8.44 0.65 14.49
C TYR A 237 9.03 -0.45 15.38
N ALA A 238 8.29 -0.96 16.34
CA ALA A 238 8.65 -2.14 17.11
C ALA A 238 8.41 -3.46 16.35
N THR A 239 7.66 -3.44 15.25
CA THR A 239 7.48 -4.65 14.43
C THR A 239 8.75 -4.94 13.61
N PRO A 240 9.11 -6.23 13.37
CA PRO A 240 10.32 -6.58 12.62
C PRO A 240 10.42 -5.92 11.25
N VAL A 241 9.30 -5.74 10.55
CA VAL A 241 9.28 -5.15 9.20
C VAL A 241 9.77 -3.71 9.22
N TYR A 242 9.19 -2.87 10.09
CA TYR A 242 9.55 -1.46 10.19
C TYR A 242 10.85 -1.25 10.95
N ASN A 243 11.15 -2.07 11.97
CA ASN A 243 12.41 -1.98 12.71
C ASN A 243 13.61 -2.27 11.80
N ASN A 244 13.57 -3.36 11.04
CA ASN A 244 14.60 -3.68 10.05
C ASN A 244 14.70 -2.63 8.93
N PHE A 245 13.59 -1.98 8.59
CA PHE A 245 13.60 -0.87 7.64
C PHE A 245 14.34 0.35 8.20
N LEU A 246 14.09 0.73 9.46
CA LEU A 246 14.82 1.81 10.12
C LEU A 246 16.32 1.52 10.17
N ALA A 247 16.72 0.31 10.56
CA ALA A 247 18.13 -0.08 10.59
C ALA A 247 18.78 0.04 9.20
N TRP A 248 18.11 -0.45 8.16
CA TRP A 248 18.57 -0.31 6.77
C TRP A 248 18.63 1.17 6.32
N ALA A 249 17.71 1.99 6.78
CA ALA A 249 17.64 3.42 6.44
C ALA A 249 18.71 4.27 7.13
N GLY A 250 19.55 3.68 7.97
CA GLY A 250 20.63 4.37 8.68
C GLY A 250 20.30 4.73 10.14
N TYR A 251 19.18 4.23 10.68
CA TYR A 251 18.72 4.48 12.06
C TYR A 251 18.88 3.22 12.94
N GLY A 252 20.02 2.52 12.81
CA GLY A 252 20.27 1.26 13.52
C GLY A 252 20.17 1.36 15.04
N ASP A 253 20.78 2.41 15.63
CA ASP A 253 20.74 2.65 17.08
C ASP A 253 19.32 2.91 17.59
N ALA A 254 18.54 3.72 16.87
CA ALA A 254 17.14 3.96 17.20
C ALA A 254 16.32 2.66 17.09
N ALA A 255 16.54 1.86 16.05
CA ALA A 255 15.88 0.59 15.88
C ALA A 255 16.16 -0.40 17.03
N ALA A 256 17.42 -0.47 17.49
CA ALA A 256 17.82 -1.28 18.63
C ALA A 256 17.12 -0.81 19.92
N GLN A 257 17.16 0.49 20.22
CA GLN A 257 16.51 1.08 21.41
C GLN A 257 14.99 0.87 21.41
N ILE A 258 14.34 0.98 20.24
CA ILE A 258 12.90 0.68 20.08
C ILE A 258 12.62 -0.79 20.43
N THR A 259 13.44 -1.71 19.92
CA THR A 259 13.28 -3.15 20.19
C THR A 259 13.43 -3.46 21.68
N GLU A 260 14.47 -2.94 22.33
CA GLU A 260 14.72 -3.11 23.76
C GLU A 260 13.59 -2.52 24.62
N GLY A 261 13.20 -1.27 24.34
CA GLY A 261 12.12 -0.59 25.08
C GLY A 261 10.79 -1.33 24.93
N TRP A 262 10.49 -1.82 23.73
CA TRP A 262 9.27 -2.57 23.48
C TRP A 262 9.24 -3.91 24.21
N ALA A 263 10.32 -4.68 24.17
CA ALA A 263 10.46 -5.95 24.90
C ALA A 263 10.36 -5.77 26.42
N ALA A 264 10.94 -4.70 26.95
CA ALA A 264 10.86 -4.34 28.37
C ALA A 264 9.52 -3.70 28.78
N LYS A 265 8.59 -3.48 27.84
CA LYS A 265 7.35 -2.70 28.05
C LYS A 265 7.60 -1.26 28.51
N ASP A 266 8.80 -0.74 28.27
CA ASP A 266 9.19 0.63 28.55
C ASP A 266 8.80 1.54 27.38
N ARG A 267 7.63 2.15 27.51
CA ARG A 267 7.08 3.05 26.47
C ARG A 267 7.87 4.36 26.35
N ALA A 268 8.45 4.83 27.45
CA ALA A 268 9.26 6.05 27.45
C ALA A 268 10.56 5.84 26.66
N LYS A 269 11.26 4.71 26.87
CA LYS A 269 12.44 4.34 26.10
C LYS A 269 12.11 4.17 24.62
N THR A 270 11.01 3.48 24.30
CA THR A 270 10.54 3.29 22.91
C THR A 270 10.26 4.63 22.23
N ALA A 271 9.55 5.54 22.89
CA ALA A 271 9.21 6.86 22.37
C ALA A 271 10.46 7.77 22.24
N GLY A 272 11.36 7.74 23.22
CA GLY A 272 12.59 8.53 23.22
C GLY A 272 13.55 8.22 22.08
N ALA A 273 13.53 6.98 21.57
CA ALA A 273 14.32 6.57 20.41
C ALA A 273 13.81 7.14 19.08
N MET A 274 12.59 7.67 19.04
CA MET A 274 11.98 8.32 17.86
C MET A 274 12.11 9.84 17.97
N SER A 275 13.31 10.36 17.78
CA SER A 275 13.63 11.81 17.85
C SER A 275 13.34 12.53 16.52
#